data_1da3314d1f253705571d03ba2e8330db
#
_entry.id   1da3314d1f253705571d03ba2e8330db
#
_cell.length_a   1.000
_cell.length_b   1.000
_cell.length_c   1.000
_cell.angle_alpha   90.00
_cell.angle_beta   90.00
_cell.angle_gamma   90.00
#
_symmetry.space_group_name_H-M   'P 1'
#
loop_
_entity.id
_entity.type
_entity.pdbx_description
1 polymer ?
#
loop_
_entity_poly.entity_id
_entity_poly.type
_entity_poly.pdbx_seq_one_letter_code
_entity_poly.pdbx_strand_id
1 'polypeptide(L)'
;MKRMADKKAEPLLAKLKTDPNNSQLLNQIGMLYKATHQFKDAAGYFQKAVDADPKNVAARTDLASCLFYQGDADGAIQQLQQSLSYDPKDANSLFNLGMIRLQAKNDPHGAIAAWQQLLKLNPKLADDKKAAVQKLIAQARKPKVSE
;
A
#
# COMPACT_ATOMS: atom_id res chain seq x y z
N MET A 1 -21.63 4.91 -6.33
CA MET A 1 -20.19 4.60 -6.26
C MET A 1 -19.90 3.17 -6.65
N LYS A 2 -20.54 2.18 -6.00
CA LYS A 2 -20.36 0.77 -6.35
C LYS A 2 -20.72 0.48 -7.81
N ARG A 3 -21.84 1.02 -8.30
CA ARG A 3 -22.26 0.88 -9.70
C ARG A 3 -21.21 1.37 -10.70
N MET A 4 -20.53 2.48 -10.38
CA MET A 4 -19.51 3.04 -11.26
C MET A 4 -18.29 2.12 -11.34
N ALA A 5 -17.85 1.60 -10.21
CA ALA A 5 -16.75 0.64 -10.17
C ALA A 5 -17.10 -0.64 -10.91
N ASP A 6 -18.29 -1.20 -10.66
CA ASP A 6 -18.76 -2.40 -11.34
C ASP A 6 -18.80 -2.22 -12.86
N LYS A 7 -19.33 -1.09 -13.30
CA LYS A 7 -19.43 -0.78 -14.74
C LYS A 7 -18.05 -0.65 -15.39
N LYS A 8 -17.12 0.04 -14.72
CA LYS A 8 -15.75 0.18 -15.22
C LYS A 8 -15.00 -1.14 -15.21
N ALA A 9 -15.33 -2.02 -14.29
CA ALA A 9 -14.70 -3.32 -14.17
C ALA A 9 -15.20 -4.33 -15.19
N GLU A 10 -16.38 -4.14 -15.78
CA GLU A 10 -17.00 -5.11 -16.71
C GLU A 10 -16.04 -5.58 -17.81
N PRO A 11 -15.37 -4.70 -18.57
CA PRO A 11 -14.46 -5.18 -19.63
C PRO A 11 -13.26 -5.94 -19.07
N LEU A 12 -12.78 -5.56 -17.88
CA LEU A 12 -11.67 -6.25 -17.24
C LEU A 12 -12.10 -7.61 -16.69
N LEU A 13 -13.31 -7.69 -16.13
CA LEU A 13 -13.87 -8.95 -15.65
C LEU A 13 -14.11 -9.93 -16.81
N ALA A 14 -14.50 -9.41 -17.97
CA ALA A 14 -14.65 -10.25 -19.17
C ALA A 14 -13.31 -10.85 -19.59
N LYS A 15 -12.23 -10.06 -19.55
CA LYS A 15 -10.88 -10.55 -19.82
C LYS A 15 -10.42 -11.57 -18.78
N LEU A 16 -10.80 -11.36 -17.53
CA LEU A 16 -10.43 -12.26 -16.44
C LEU A 16 -11.01 -13.67 -16.61
N LYS A 17 -12.18 -13.79 -17.25
CA LYS A 17 -12.79 -15.11 -17.53
C LYS A 17 -11.88 -15.98 -18.38
N THR A 18 -11.12 -15.40 -19.30
CA THR A 18 -10.21 -16.12 -20.18
C THR A 18 -8.80 -16.23 -19.60
N ASP A 19 -8.47 -15.42 -18.61
CA ASP A 19 -7.13 -15.38 -17.98
C ASP A 19 -7.27 -15.10 -16.48
N PRO A 20 -7.82 -16.08 -15.70
CA PRO A 20 -8.22 -15.83 -14.30
C PRO A 20 -7.06 -15.59 -13.33
N ASN A 21 -5.83 -15.98 -13.71
CA ASN A 21 -4.65 -15.81 -12.86
C ASN A 21 -3.74 -14.67 -13.33
N ASN A 22 -4.27 -13.75 -14.12
CA ASN A 22 -3.52 -12.58 -14.57
C ASN A 22 -3.41 -11.57 -13.41
N SER A 23 -2.26 -11.55 -12.75
CA SER A 23 -2.01 -10.71 -11.57
C SER A 23 -2.20 -9.23 -11.87
N GLN A 24 -1.71 -8.75 -13.01
CA GLN A 24 -1.85 -7.33 -13.39
C GLN A 24 -3.32 -6.95 -13.59
N LEU A 25 -4.08 -7.82 -14.25
CA LEU A 25 -5.51 -7.60 -14.49
C LEU A 25 -6.28 -7.56 -13.17
N LEU A 26 -6.00 -8.51 -12.28
CA LEU A 26 -6.59 -8.55 -10.94
C LEU A 26 -6.27 -7.28 -10.16
N ASN A 27 -5.02 -6.79 -10.27
CA ASN A 27 -4.61 -5.54 -9.62
C ASN A 27 -5.38 -4.35 -10.17
N GLN A 28 -5.56 -4.26 -11.49
CA GLN A 28 -6.32 -3.19 -12.12
C GLN A 28 -7.77 -3.15 -11.63
N ILE A 29 -8.40 -4.31 -11.52
CA ILE A 29 -9.78 -4.42 -11.01
C ILE A 29 -9.82 -3.95 -9.55
N GLY A 30 -8.88 -4.41 -8.74
CA GLY A 30 -8.76 -3.98 -7.34
C GLY A 30 -8.64 -2.47 -7.20
N MET A 31 -7.87 -1.83 -8.07
CA MET A 31 -7.70 -0.38 -8.06
C MET A 31 -8.99 0.38 -8.34
N LEU A 32 -9.86 -0.14 -9.21
CA LEU A 32 -11.17 0.47 -9.46
C LEU A 32 -12.03 0.47 -8.20
N TYR A 33 -12.07 -0.63 -7.47
CA TYR A 33 -12.82 -0.71 -6.23
C TYR A 33 -12.20 0.12 -5.11
N LYS A 34 -10.87 0.16 -5.04
CA LYS A 34 -10.16 1.01 -4.08
C LYS A 34 -10.47 2.48 -4.30
N ALA A 35 -10.50 2.93 -5.56
CA ALA A 35 -10.79 4.32 -5.92
C ALA A 35 -12.18 4.77 -5.48
N THR A 36 -13.12 3.85 -5.35
CA THR A 36 -14.47 4.14 -4.85
C THR A 36 -14.65 3.79 -3.38
N HIS A 37 -13.54 3.61 -2.65
CA HIS A 37 -13.51 3.30 -1.22
C HIS A 37 -14.19 1.97 -0.85
N GLN A 38 -14.29 1.06 -1.81
CA GLN A 38 -14.79 -0.30 -1.57
C GLN A 38 -13.63 -1.21 -1.20
N PHE A 39 -13.07 -0.97 -0.02
CA PHE A 39 -11.79 -1.60 0.41
C PHE A 39 -11.88 -3.10 0.57
N LYS A 40 -13.03 -3.62 0.99
CA LYS A 40 -13.22 -5.08 1.14
C LYS A 40 -13.19 -5.77 -0.23
N ASP A 41 -13.91 -5.24 -1.21
CA ASP A 41 -13.92 -5.78 -2.58
C ASP A 41 -12.52 -5.65 -3.20
N ALA A 42 -11.91 -4.47 -3.06
CA ALA A 42 -10.56 -4.22 -3.56
C ALA A 42 -9.56 -5.21 -2.97
N ALA A 43 -9.59 -5.41 -1.66
CA ALA A 43 -8.70 -6.35 -0.97
C ALA A 43 -8.82 -7.76 -1.52
N GLY A 44 -10.04 -8.20 -1.85
CA GLY A 44 -10.27 -9.51 -2.45
C GLY A 44 -9.54 -9.68 -3.78
N TYR A 45 -9.59 -8.67 -4.65
CA TYR A 45 -8.89 -8.71 -5.94
C TYR A 45 -7.38 -8.59 -5.77
N PHE A 46 -6.91 -7.73 -4.88
CA PHE A 46 -5.48 -7.61 -4.60
C PHE A 46 -4.91 -8.91 -4.00
N GLN A 47 -5.68 -9.58 -3.14
CA GLN A 47 -5.26 -10.87 -2.58
C GLN A 47 -5.10 -11.91 -3.70
N LYS A 48 -6.06 -11.97 -4.62
CA LYS A 48 -5.96 -12.87 -5.78
C LYS A 48 -4.76 -12.51 -6.66
N ALA A 49 -4.47 -11.23 -6.84
CA ALA A 49 -3.30 -10.78 -7.60
C ALA A 49 -2.00 -11.24 -6.94
N VAL A 50 -1.90 -11.14 -5.63
CA VAL A 50 -0.74 -11.59 -4.86
C VAL A 50 -0.61 -13.12 -4.89
N ASP A 51 -1.74 -13.85 -4.81
CA ASP A 51 -1.74 -15.31 -4.92
C ASP A 51 -1.27 -15.77 -6.28
N ALA A 52 -1.67 -15.06 -7.35
CA ALA A 52 -1.26 -15.37 -8.73
C ALA A 52 0.22 -15.03 -8.98
N ASP A 53 0.74 -13.98 -8.37
CA ASP A 53 2.13 -13.58 -8.47
C ASP A 53 2.60 -13.00 -7.14
N PRO A 54 3.21 -13.82 -6.26
CA PRO A 54 3.67 -13.36 -4.94
C PRO A 54 4.70 -12.23 -4.99
N LYS A 55 5.39 -12.06 -6.11
CA LYS A 55 6.40 -10.99 -6.30
C LYS A 55 5.80 -9.69 -6.81
N ASN A 56 4.49 -9.63 -7.01
CA ASN A 56 3.81 -8.41 -7.43
C ASN A 56 3.74 -7.44 -6.23
N VAL A 57 4.80 -6.66 -6.07
CA VAL A 57 4.93 -5.71 -4.96
C VAL A 57 3.82 -4.66 -4.99
N ALA A 58 3.45 -4.16 -6.17
CA ALA A 58 2.39 -3.17 -6.31
C ALA A 58 1.06 -3.68 -5.76
N ALA A 59 0.65 -4.89 -6.13
CA ALA A 59 -0.59 -5.50 -5.65
C ALA A 59 -0.55 -5.70 -4.14
N ARG A 60 0.58 -6.14 -3.61
CA ARG A 60 0.76 -6.36 -2.17
C ARG A 60 0.70 -5.07 -1.37
N THR A 61 1.29 -4.00 -1.89
CA THR A 61 1.23 -2.67 -1.27
C THR A 61 -0.20 -2.12 -1.27
N ASP A 62 -0.93 -2.31 -2.36
CA ASP A 62 -2.34 -1.94 -2.44
C ASP A 62 -3.21 -2.77 -1.50
N LEU A 63 -2.93 -4.06 -1.38
CA LEU A 63 -3.60 -4.93 -0.39
C LEU A 63 -3.38 -4.39 1.02
N ALA A 64 -2.15 -4.03 1.35
CA ALA A 64 -1.81 -3.46 2.66
C ALA A 64 -2.62 -2.19 2.95
N SER A 65 -2.74 -1.30 1.97
CA SER A 65 -3.56 -0.08 2.11
C SER A 65 -5.01 -0.41 2.43
N CYS A 66 -5.58 -1.38 1.72
CA CYS A 66 -6.97 -1.78 1.94
C CYS A 66 -7.16 -2.40 3.33
N LEU A 67 -6.22 -3.23 3.77
CA LEU A 67 -6.26 -3.81 5.11
C LEU A 67 -6.20 -2.74 6.19
N PHE A 68 -5.34 -1.74 6.00
CA PHE A 68 -5.24 -0.61 6.92
C PHE A 68 -6.57 0.15 7.04
N TYR A 69 -7.20 0.47 5.91
CA TYR A 69 -8.49 1.17 5.91
C TYR A 69 -9.62 0.33 6.51
N GLN A 70 -9.48 -0.99 6.52
CA GLN A 70 -10.42 -1.89 7.18
C GLN A 70 -10.12 -2.09 8.68
N GLY A 71 -9.09 -1.44 9.21
CA GLY A 71 -8.71 -1.54 10.60
C GLY A 71 -7.74 -2.67 10.93
N ASP A 72 -7.20 -3.36 9.93
CA ASP A 72 -6.24 -4.44 10.12
C ASP A 72 -4.80 -3.92 9.88
N ALA A 73 -4.30 -3.17 10.84
CA ALA A 73 -2.96 -2.59 10.76
C ALA A 73 -1.87 -3.68 10.78
N ASP A 74 -2.03 -4.71 11.59
CA ASP A 74 -1.05 -5.80 11.67
C ASP A 74 -0.97 -6.58 10.37
N GLY A 75 -2.10 -6.90 9.76
CA GLY A 75 -2.14 -7.54 8.45
C GLY A 75 -1.49 -6.67 7.38
N ALA A 76 -1.75 -5.36 7.41
CA ALA A 76 -1.13 -4.41 6.49
C ALA A 76 0.39 -4.40 6.63
N ILE A 77 0.91 -4.36 7.85
CA ILE A 77 2.34 -4.37 8.12
C ILE A 77 2.98 -5.67 7.60
N GLN A 78 2.35 -6.81 7.83
CA GLN A 78 2.84 -8.09 7.32
C GLN A 78 2.97 -8.08 5.79
N GLN A 79 1.98 -7.54 5.08
CA GLN A 79 2.05 -7.44 3.62
C GLN A 79 3.17 -6.52 3.17
N LEU A 80 3.38 -5.40 3.85
CA LEU A 80 4.45 -4.47 3.51
C LEU A 80 5.84 -5.07 3.78
N GLN A 81 5.99 -5.79 4.88
CA GLN A 81 7.24 -6.50 5.19
C GLN A 81 7.54 -7.57 4.13
N GLN A 82 6.51 -8.26 3.65
CA GLN A 82 6.66 -9.23 2.57
C GLN A 82 7.05 -8.54 1.25
N SER A 83 6.45 -7.41 0.93
CA SER A 83 6.85 -6.59 -0.24
C SER A 83 8.32 -6.23 -0.17
N LEU A 84 8.79 -5.80 0.99
CA LEU A 84 10.17 -5.39 1.21
C LEU A 84 11.15 -6.58 1.18
N SER A 85 10.67 -7.80 1.40
CA SER A 85 11.50 -8.99 1.22
C SER A 85 11.80 -9.25 -0.25
N TYR A 86 10.89 -8.87 -1.16
CA TYR A 86 11.09 -8.99 -2.61
C TYR A 86 11.79 -7.76 -3.19
N ASP A 87 11.44 -6.57 -2.70
CA ASP A 87 12.04 -5.30 -3.14
C ASP A 87 12.32 -4.41 -1.93
N PRO A 88 13.52 -4.54 -1.32
CA PRO A 88 13.86 -3.77 -0.11
C PRO A 88 13.87 -2.25 -0.30
N LYS A 89 13.93 -1.78 -1.56
CA LYS A 89 14.01 -0.36 -1.89
C LYS A 89 12.66 0.26 -2.24
N ASP A 90 11.59 -0.54 -2.28
CA ASP A 90 10.30 -0.05 -2.74
C ASP A 90 9.83 1.13 -1.89
N ALA A 91 9.80 2.32 -2.52
CA ALA A 91 9.48 3.56 -1.83
C ALA A 91 8.06 3.55 -1.28
N ASN A 92 7.09 3.02 -2.04
CA ASN A 92 5.70 2.96 -1.59
C ASN A 92 5.52 2.07 -0.37
N SER A 93 6.19 0.92 -0.35
CA SER A 93 6.15 0.01 0.79
C SER A 93 6.74 0.65 2.04
N LEU A 94 7.90 1.29 1.90
CA LEU A 94 8.56 1.98 3.02
C LEU A 94 7.76 3.16 3.52
N PHE A 95 7.18 3.94 2.61
CA PHE A 95 6.34 5.08 2.96
C PHE A 95 5.12 4.63 3.76
N ASN A 96 4.39 3.65 3.22
CA ASN A 96 3.17 3.15 3.86
C ASN A 96 3.46 2.47 5.20
N LEU A 97 4.56 1.72 5.29
CA LEU A 97 4.97 1.10 6.54
C LEU A 97 5.17 2.15 7.63
N GLY A 98 5.86 3.25 7.30
CA GLY A 98 6.04 4.37 8.24
C GLY A 98 4.72 4.99 8.66
N MET A 99 3.83 5.25 7.70
CA MET A 99 2.52 5.86 7.98
C MET A 99 1.69 4.98 8.91
N ILE A 100 1.64 3.68 8.66
CA ILE A 100 0.85 2.75 9.47
C ILE A 100 1.43 2.63 10.88
N ARG A 101 2.75 2.54 11.00
CA ARG A 101 3.40 2.50 12.31
C ARG A 101 3.10 3.74 13.14
N LEU A 102 3.10 4.91 12.51
CA LEU A 102 2.79 6.15 13.21
C LEU A 102 1.32 6.23 13.59
N GLN A 103 0.43 6.03 12.63
CA GLN A 103 -1.00 6.31 12.81
C GLN A 103 -1.74 5.22 13.57
N ALA A 104 -1.42 3.96 13.32
CA ALA A 104 -2.16 2.84 13.89
C ALA A 104 -1.45 2.20 15.07
N LYS A 105 -0.12 2.16 15.05
CA LYS A 105 0.67 1.51 16.12
C LYS A 105 1.27 2.49 17.11
N ASN A 106 1.08 3.79 16.89
CA ASN A 106 1.66 4.83 17.73
C ASN A 106 3.17 4.62 17.97
N ASP A 107 3.87 4.27 16.91
CA ASP A 107 5.30 3.93 16.91
C ASP A 107 6.08 4.93 16.04
N PRO A 108 6.39 6.12 16.57
CA PRO A 108 7.14 7.13 15.80
C PRO A 108 8.56 6.69 15.47
N HIS A 109 9.21 5.93 16.33
CA HIS A 109 10.56 5.43 16.07
C HIS A 109 10.58 4.48 14.88
N GLY A 110 9.63 3.55 14.81
CA GLY A 110 9.49 2.64 13.68
C GLY A 110 9.14 3.36 12.39
N ALA A 111 8.29 4.38 12.47
CA ALA A 111 7.94 5.21 11.32
C ALA A 111 9.17 5.95 10.77
N ILE A 112 9.92 6.62 11.65
CA ILE A 112 11.13 7.33 11.28
C ILE A 112 12.14 6.39 10.63
N ALA A 113 12.33 5.20 11.21
CA ALA A 113 13.28 4.21 10.67
C ALA A 113 12.91 3.82 9.24
N ALA A 114 11.60 3.56 8.97
CA ALA A 114 11.12 3.22 7.64
C ALA A 114 11.37 4.37 6.64
N TRP A 115 11.06 5.60 7.03
CA TRP A 115 11.24 6.77 6.16
C TRP A 115 12.70 7.10 5.92
N GLN A 116 13.57 6.91 6.91
CA GLN A 116 15.02 7.07 6.73
C GLN A 116 15.57 6.05 5.73
N GLN A 117 15.10 4.79 5.81
CA GLN A 117 15.46 3.78 4.84
C GLN A 117 14.98 4.16 3.43
N LEU A 118 13.76 4.71 3.33
CA LEU A 118 13.22 5.18 2.05
C LEU A 118 14.17 6.18 1.39
N LEU A 119 14.60 7.19 2.14
CA LEU A 119 15.49 8.24 1.63
C LEU A 119 16.87 7.69 1.28
N LYS A 120 17.40 6.80 2.12
CA LYS A 120 18.73 6.20 1.92
C LYS A 120 18.78 5.32 0.67
N LEU A 121 17.74 4.51 0.45
CA LEU A 121 17.71 3.52 -0.63
C LEU A 121 17.20 4.10 -1.95
N ASN A 122 16.62 5.30 -1.93
CA ASN A 122 16.06 5.97 -3.10
C ASN A 122 16.67 7.35 -3.32
N PRO A 123 18.00 7.43 -3.59
CA PRO A 123 18.67 8.74 -3.71
C PRO A 123 18.20 9.57 -4.90
N LYS A 124 17.56 8.93 -5.89
CA LYS A 124 17.02 9.61 -7.08
C LYS A 124 15.55 10.01 -6.94
N LEU A 125 14.97 9.84 -5.74
CA LEU A 125 13.60 10.27 -5.48
C LEU A 125 13.47 11.77 -5.78
N ALA A 126 12.34 12.19 -6.36
CA ALA A 126 12.08 13.59 -6.69
C ALA A 126 12.19 14.48 -5.44
N ASP A 127 12.71 15.71 -5.62
CA ASP A 127 13.00 16.61 -4.50
C ASP A 127 11.77 16.94 -3.67
N ASP A 128 10.61 17.12 -4.29
CA ASP A 128 9.35 17.37 -3.60
C ASP A 128 8.95 16.21 -2.71
N LYS A 129 9.16 14.98 -3.17
CA LYS A 129 8.89 13.77 -2.40
C LYS A 129 9.88 13.60 -1.25
N LYS A 130 11.16 13.87 -1.49
CA LYS A 130 12.19 13.88 -0.43
C LYS A 130 11.82 14.86 0.66
N ALA A 131 11.43 16.08 0.29
CA ALA A 131 11.04 17.12 1.23
C ALA A 131 9.82 16.70 2.06
N ALA A 132 8.84 16.08 1.42
CA ALA A 132 7.63 15.58 2.10
C ALA A 132 7.99 14.52 3.15
N VAL A 133 8.86 13.58 2.81
CA VAL A 133 9.30 12.53 3.74
C VAL A 133 10.11 13.12 4.89
N GLN A 134 11.01 14.06 4.61
CA GLN A 134 11.80 14.76 5.62
C GLN A 134 10.90 15.52 6.60
N LYS A 135 9.84 16.14 6.10
CA LYS A 135 8.86 16.84 6.92
C LYS A 135 8.12 15.87 7.86
N LEU A 136 7.73 14.71 7.35
CA LEU A 136 7.09 13.68 8.17
C LEU A 136 8.02 13.17 9.27
N ILE A 137 9.29 12.96 8.96
CA ILE A 137 10.30 12.58 9.96
C ILE A 137 10.40 13.63 11.06
N ALA A 138 10.51 14.91 10.67
CA ALA A 138 10.60 16.01 11.62
C ALA A 138 9.37 16.11 12.52
N GLN A 139 8.18 15.92 11.95
CA GLN A 139 6.91 15.91 12.71
C GLN A 139 6.85 14.74 13.68
N ALA A 140 7.29 13.55 13.25
CA ALA A 140 7.26 12.35 14.08
C ALA A 140 8.25 12.43 15.26
N ARG A 141 9.30 13.26 15.14
CA ARG A 141 10.27 13.48 16.22
C ARG A 141 9.75 14.41 17.31
N LYS A 142 8.72 15.19 17.02
CA LYS A 142 8.17 16.12 18.02
C LYS A 142 7.44 15.33 19.11
N PRO A 143 7.65 15.66 20.39
CA PRO A 143 6.88 15.02 21.45
C PRO A 143 5.40 15.36 21.29
N LYS A 144 4.53 14.39 21.62
CA LYS A 144 3.10 14.64 21.66
C LYS A 144 2.82 15.71 22.72
N VAL A 145 2.05 16.73 22.32
CA VAL A 145 1.57 17.72 23.29
C VAL A 145 0.49 17.04 24.11
N SER A 146 0.74 16.87 25.41
CA SER A 146 -0.29 16.40 26.34
C SER A 146 -1.19 17.59 26.69
N GLU A 147 -2.46 17.49 26.42
CA GLU A 147 -3.45 18.46 26.86
C GLU A 147 -3.87 18.21 28.31
#